data_32ce6f28af3e24b67c18e864524847e9
#
_entry.id   32ce6f28af3e24b67c18e864524847e9
#
_cell.length_a   1.000
_cell.length_b   1.000
_cell.length_c   1.000
_cell.angle_alpha   90.00
_cell.angle_beta   90.00
_cell.angle_gamma   90.00
#
_symmetry.space_group_name_H-M   'P 1'
#
loop_
_entity.id
_entity.type
_entity.pdbx_description
1 polymer ?
#
loop_
_entity_poly.entity_id
_entity_poly.type
_entity_poly.pdbx_seq_one_letter_code
_entity_poly.pdbx_strand_id
1 'polypeptide(L)'
;AGLQGADIAFASDLPVAAGMSSSSALMVGTYLALAGHNRLDEREIYRRHIASDLELAAYLGTIENGQSFGELAGDRGVGTFGGSEDHTAILCSEAGQLGQFSYCPARFERRIGVPAGYVLALGFSGVVAEKTGAAQAQYNRAAGLVATMVAAWREETGRDEVYLADVLASSPGAADRLRDVLADVEDGPYTAADLL
;
A
#
# COMPACT_ATOMS: atom_id res chain seq x y z
N ALA A 1 1.27 -17.30 -23.74
CA ALA A 1 0.39 -16.44 -24.55
C ALA A 1 0.48 -15.01 -24.04
N GLY A 2 0.49 -14.02 -24.96
CA GLY A 2 0.46 -12.59 -24.59
C GLY A 2 -0.85 -12.21 -23.90
N LEU A 3 -0.87 -11.02 -23.30
CA LEU A 3 -2.10 -10.42 -22.77
C LEU A 3 -2.95 -9.88 -23.94
N GLN A 4 -4.27 -9.99 -23.81
CA GLN A 4 -5.23 -9.40 -24.74
C GLN A 4 -5.66 -8.02 -24.21
N GLY A 5 -5.73 -7.04 -25.11
CA GLY A 5 -6.30 -5.73 -24.80
C GLY A 5 -7.82 -5.81 -24.68
N ALA A 6 -8.40 -4.82 -24.00
CA ALA A 6 -9.84 -4.69 -23.85
C ALA A 6 -10.27 -3.21 -23.86
N ASP A 7 -11.49 -2.93 -24.32
CA ASP A 7 -12.14 -1.66 -24.08
C ASP A 7 -12.91 -1.75 -22.76
N ILE A 8 -12.63 -0.82 -21.83
CA ILE A 8 -13.20 -0.82 -20.49
C ILE A 8 -14.07 0.43 -20.30
N ALA A 9 -15.34 0.25 -19.97
CA ALA A 9 -16.23 1.32 -19.56
C ALA A 9 -16.37 1.35 -18.04
N PHE A 10 -16.34 2.54 -17.46
CA PHE A 10 -16.47 2.75 -16.01
C PHE A 10 -17.75 3.52 -15.68
N ALA A 11 -18.39 3.10 -14.59
CA ALA A 11 -19.43 3.87 -13.92
C ALA A 11 -19.20 3.75 -12.41
N SER A 12 -19.30 4.87 -11.68
CA SER A 12 -19.12 4.92 -10.23
C SER A 12 -19.97 6.02 -9.62
N ASP A 13 -20.53 5.75 -8.46
CA ASP A 13 -21.22 6.72 -7.60
C ASP A 13 -20.35 7.20 -6.43
N LEU A 14 -19.07 6.73 -6.37
CA LEU A 14 -18.11 7.20 -5.35
C LEU A 14 -17.77 8.68 -5.61
N PRO A 15 -17.84 9.53 -4.56
CA PRO A 15 -17.38 10.91 -4.66
C PRO A 15 -15.89 10.97 -5.05
N VAL A 16 -15.60 11.65 -6.16
CA VAL A 16 -14.22 11.79 -6.65
C VAL A 16 -13.42 12.70 -5.71
N ALA A 17 -12.21 12.28 -5.37
CA ALA A 17 -11.26 13.03 -4.52
C ALA A 17 -11.83 13.45 -3.16
N ALA A 18 -12.75 12.68 -2.60
CA ALA A 18 -13.38 12.91 -1.30
C ALA A 18 -12.72 12.14 -0.14
N GLY A 19 -11.54 11.58 -0.36
CA GLY A 19 -10.87 10.72 0.64
C GLY A 19 -11.46 9.30 0.72
N MET A 20 -12.27 8.91 -0.27
CA MET A 20 -12.93 7.58 -0.36
C MET A 20 -12.20 6.62 -1.29
N SER A 21 -10.93 6.84 -1.53
CA SER A 21 -10.07 5.96 -2.35
C SER A 21 -10.66 5.64 -3.74
N SER A 22 -11.28 6.62 -4.38
CA SER A 22 -11.87 6.44 -5.72
C SER A 22 -10.84 6.02 -6.77
N SER A 23 -9.58 6.43 -6.63
CA SER A 23 -8.48 5.98 -7.49
C SER A 23 -8.17 4.50 -7.31
N SER A 24 -8.06 4.04 -6.07
CA SER A 24 -7.81 2.62 -5.78
C SER A 24 -9.01 1.76 -6.20
N ALA A 25 -10.25 2.24 -6.04
CA ALA A 25 -11.43 1.56 -6.54
C ALA A 25 -11.41 1.42 -8.08
N LEU A 26 -11.02 2.49 -8.80
CA LEU A 26 -10.84 2.46 -10.25
C LEU A 26 -9.75 1.45 -10.65
N MET A 27 -8.63 1.44 -9.96
CA MET A 27 -7.53 0.53 -10.23
C MET A 27 -7.92 -0.92 -9.97
N VAL A 28 -8.56 -1.22 -8.83
CA VAL A 28 -9.07 -2.57 -8.50
C VAL A 28 -10.07 -3.04 -9.55
N GLY A 29 -11.05 -2.20 -9.91
CA GLY A 29 -12.04 -2.54 -10.93
C GLY A 29 -11.42 -2.81 -12.31
N THR A 30 -10.46 -1.97 -12.73
CA THR A 30 -9.70 -2.16 -13.98
C THR A 30 -8.93 -3.48 -13.95
N TYR A 31 -8.23 -3.73 -12.85
CA TYR A 31 -7.44 -4.95 -12.68
C TYR A 31 -8.34 -6.19 -12.76
N LEU A 32 -9.45 -6.22 -12.02
CA LEU A 32 -10.35 -7.37 -12.00
C LEU A 32 -10.95 -7.64 -13.39
N ALA A 33 -11.32 -6.59 -14.14
CA ALA A 33 -11.80 -6.73 -15.50
C ALA A 33 -10.74 -7.33 -16.43
N LEU A 34 -9.51 -6.81 -16.38
CA LEU A 34 -8.39 -7.31 -17.21
C LEU A 34 -7.93 -8.70 -16.77
N ALA A 35 -7.90 -8.98 -15.47
CA ALA A 35 -7.53 -10.26 -14.90
C ALA A 35 -8.50 -11.36 -15.33
N GLY A 36 -9.80 -11.10 -15.24
CA GLY A 36 -10.84 -12.02 -15.70
C GLY A 36 -10.79 -12.25 -17.21
N HIS A 37 -10.64 -11.16 -18.01
CA HIS A 37 -10.53 -11.25 -19.48
C HIS A 37 -9.30 -12.07 -19.92
N ASN A 38 -8.17 -11.94 -19.23
CA ASN A 38 -6.91 -12.62 -19.55
C ASN A 38 -6.65 -13.89 -18.76
N ARG A 39 -7.56 -14.31 -17.90
CA ARG A 39 -7.44 -15.46 -17.00
C ARG A 39 -6.11 -15.44 -16.23
N LEU A 40 -5.82 -14.33 -15.57
CA LEU A 40 -4.56 -14.18 -14.84
C LEU A 40 -4.43 -15.17 -13.69
N ASP A 41 -5.53 -15.54 -13.07
CA ASP A 41 -5.63 -16.56 -12.02
C ASP A 41 -5.22 -17.98 -12.48
N GLU A 42 -5.23 -18.26 -13.78
CA GLU A 42 -4.75 -19.52 -14.35
C GLU A 42 -3.24 -19.55 -14.58
N ARG A 43 -2.57 -18.41 -14.51
CA ARG A 43 -1.12 -18.30 -14.74
C ARG A 43 -0.34 -18.76 -13.52
N GLU A 44 0.66 -19.61 -13.73
CA GLU A 44 1.47 -20.19 -12.66
C GLU A 44 2.16 -19.12 -11.79
N ILE A 45 2.76 -18.11 -12.41
CA ILE A 45 3.42 -17.02 -11.68
C ILE A 45 2.44 -16.23 -10.81
N TYR A 46 1.21 -16.03 -11.29
CA TYR A 46 0.16 -15.38 -10.51
C TYR A 46 -0.20 -16.22 -9.28
N ARG A 47 -0.54 -17.50 -9.49
CA ARG A 47 -0.94 -18.41 -8.40
C ARG A 47 0.12 -18.59 -7.32
N ARG A 48 1.38 -18.45 -7.70
CA ARG A 48 2.52 -18.58 -6.77
C ARG A 48 2.55 -17.42 -5.76
N HIS A 49 2.12 -16.25 -6.16
CA HIS A 49 2.22 -15.02 -5.37
C HIS A 49 0.90 -14.46 -4.89
N ILE A 50 -0.22 -14.83 -5.52
CA ILE A 50 -1.54 -14.26 -5.23
C ILE A 50 -2.55 -15.41 -5.07
N ALA A 51 -2.71 -15.86 -3.82
CA ALA A 51 -3.61 -16.93 -3.43
C ALA A 51 -4.81 -16.46 -2.60
N SER A 52 -4.85 -15.16 -2.23
CA SER A 52 -5.90 -14.56 -1.42
C SER A 52 -6.19 -13.12 -1.82
N ASP A 53 -7.37 -12.62 -1.43
CA ASP A 53 -7.72 -11.20 -1.64
C ASP A 53 -6.77 -10.25 -0.92
N LEU A 54 -6.20 -10.66 0.21
CA LEU A 54 -5.22 -9.86 0.95
C LEU A 54 -3.89 -9.76 0.20
N GLU A 55 -3.42 -10.84 -0.41
CA GLU A 55 -2.24 -10.83 -1.27
C GLU A 55 -2.49 -10.05 -2.55
N LEU A 56 -3.70 -10.16 -3.12
CA LEU A 56 -4.12 -9.34 -4.25
C LEU A 56 -4.11 -7.85 -3.88
N ALA A 57 -4.62 -7.48 -2.71
CA ALA A 57 -4.59 -6.11 -2.23
C ALA A 57 -3.16 -5.59 -2.07
N ALA A 58 -2.26 -6.39 -1.50
CA ALA A 58 -0.85 -6.07 -1.36
C ALA A 58 -0.17 -5.89 -2.74
N TYR A 59 -0.43 -6.80 -3.68
CA TYR A 59 0.06 -6.71 -5.06
C TYR A 59 -0.41 -5.42 -5.76
N LEU A 60 -1.69 -5.08 -5.66
CA LEU A 60 -2.23 -3.86 -6.27
C LEU A 60 -1.63 -2.59 -5.67
N GLY A 61 -1.34 -2.58 -4.37
CA GLY A 61 -0.58 -1.50 -3.73
C GLY A 61 0.82 -1.34 -4.33
N THR A 62 1.52 -2.44 -4.67
CA THR A 62 2.83 -2.36 -5.32
C THR A 62 2.75 -1.86 -6.77
N ILE A 63 1.68 -2.18 -7.51
CA ILE A 63 1.45 -1.62 -8.86
C ILE A 63 1.32 -0.09 -8.78
N GLU A 64 0.58 0.43 -7.82
CA GLU A 64 0.41 1.87 -7.63
C GLU A 64 1.74 2.56 -7.34
N ASN A 65 2.59 1.92 -6.55
CA ASN A 65 3.93 2.42 -6.18
C ASN A 65 5.02 2.15 -7.23
N GLY A 66 4.78 1.30 -8.21
CA GLY A 66 5.79 0.84 -9.18
C GLY A 66 6.77 -0.19 -8.61
N GLN A 67 6.46 -0.81 -7.47
CA GLN A 67 7.29 -1.80 -6.82
C GLN A 67 7.02 -3.22 -7.33
N SER A 68 8.00 -4.10 -7.19
CA SER A 68 7.84 -5.53 -7.48
C SER A 68 7.11 -6.24 -6.33
N PHE A 69 6.36 -7.29 -6.66
CA PHE A 69 5.70 -8.18 -5.73
C PHE A 69 6.17 -9.63 -5.96
N GLY A 70 7.09 -10.08 -5.15
CA GLY A 70 7.77 -11.34 -5.41
C GLY A 70 8.48 -11.33 -6.77
N GLU A 71 8.17 -12.33 -7.62
CA GLU A 71 8.70 -12.41 -8.99
C GLU A 71 7.90 -11.56 -10.00
N LEU A 72 6.81 -10.93 -9.58
CA LEU A 72 6.05 -10.00 -10.41
C LEU A 72 6.77 -8.65 -10.44
N ALA A 73 7.44 -8.37 -11.55
CA ALA A 73 8.26 -7.18 -11.70
C ALA A 73 7.39 -5.91 -11.69
N GLY A 74 7.83 -4.91 -10.92
CA GLY A 74 7.24 -3.58 -10.93
C GLY A 74 7.66 -2.77 -12.14
N ASP A 75 6.96 -1.67 -12.37
CA ASP A 75 7.25 -0.64 -13.36
C ASP A 75 7.03 0.72 -12.70
N ARG A 76 6.72 1.77 -13.45
CA ARG A 76 6.73 3.16 -12.96
C ARG A 76 5.71 3.49 -11.88
N GLY A 77 4.58 2.77 -11.83
CA GLY A 77 3.46 3.15 -10.97
C GLY A 77 2.83 4.50 -11.34
N VAL A 78 2.02 5.04 -10.46
CA VAL A 78 1.40 6.37 -10.61
C VAL A 78 2.16 7.48 -9.87
N GLY A 79 3.26 7.14 -9.20
CA GLY A 79 4.12 8.09 -8.50
C GLY A 79 3.66 8.49 -7.10
N THR A 80 2.64 7.84 -6.54
CA THR A 80 2.23 7.96 -5.13
C THR A 80 2.68 6.76 -4.34
N PHE A 81 3.39 6.97 -3.23
CA PHE A 81 3.94 5.89 -2.40
C PHE A 81 3.01 5.59 -1.22
N GLY A 82 1.79 5.13 -1.54
CA GLY A 82 0.82 4.64 -0.56
C GLY A 82 1.07 3.17 -0.20
N GLY A 83 0.40 2.70 0.85
CA GLY A 83 0.34 1.27 1.18
C GLY A 83 -0.81 0.56 0.48
N SER A 84 -1.13 -0.66 0.93
CA SER A 84 -2.24 -1.47 0.42
C SER A 84 -3.54 -1.29 1.21
N GLU A 85 -3.65 -0.29 2.10
CA GLU A 85 -4.81 -0.12 2.99
C GLU A 85 -6.12 0.02 2.21
N ASP A 86 -6.16 0.93 1.25
CA ASP A 86 -7.32 1.18 0.40
C ASP A 86 -7.74 -0.08 -0.37
N HIS A 87 -6.77 -0.78 -0.95
CA HIS A 87 -7.00 -2.03 -1.69
C HIS A 87 -7.51 -3.13 -0.78
N THR A 88 -6.97 -3.23 0.45
CA THR A 88 -7.41 -4.18 1.48
C THR A 88 -8.86 -3.88 1.89
N ALA A 89 -9.20 -2.61 2.10
CA ALA A 89 -10.56 -2.21 2.42
C ALA A 89 -11.55 -2.59 1.29
N ILE A 90 -11.16 -2.40 0.03
CA ILE A 90 -12.03 -2.71 -1.12
C ILE A 90 -12.21 -4.22 -1.30
N LEU A 91 -11.13 -5.01 -1.22
CA LEU A 91 -11.14 -6.43 -1.56
C LEU A 91 -11.53 -7.34 -0.38
N CYS A 92 -11.19 -6.94 0.86
CA CYS A 92 -11.32 -7.80 2.02
C CYS A 92 -12.49 -7.42 2.96
N SER A 93 -13.29 -6.39 2.62
CA SER A 93 -14.45 -6.00 3.44
C SER A 93 -15.64 -6.94 3.26
N GLU A 94 -16.39 -7.14 4.33
CA GLU A 94 -17.64 -7.89 4.32
C GLU A 94 -18.81 -7.06 4.85
N ALA A 95 -19.97 -7.25 4.26
CA ALA A 95 -21.17 -6.51 4.66
C ALA A 95 -21.53 -6.78 6.15
N GLY A 96 -21.83 -5.70 6.89
CA GLY A 96 -22.21 -5.78 8.29
C GLY A 96 -21.07 -6.04 9.28
N GLN A 97 -19.82 -6.04 8.82
CA GLN A 97 -18.64 -6.27 9.64
C GLN A 97 -17.56 -5.20 9.42
N LEU A 98 -16.80 -4.94 10.47
CA LEU A 98 -15.55 -4.17 10.42
C LEU A 98 -14.39 -5.16 10.41
N GLY A 99 -13.53 -5.10 9.40
CA GLY A 99 -12.27 -5.84 9.36
C GLY A 99 -11.18 -5.05 10.07
N GLN A 100 -10.48 -5.68 11.01
CA GLN A 100 -9.26 -5.13 11.58
C GLN A 100 -8.05 -5.79 10.93
N PHE A 101 -7.13 -4.97 10.45
CA PHE A 101 -5.89 -5.40 9.83
C PHE A 101 -4.71 -4.67 10.47
N SER A 102 -3.58 -5.34 10.62
CA SER A 102 -2.28 -4.72 10.79
C SER A 102 -1.60 -4.58 9.44
N TYR A 103 -0.66 -3.63 9.31
CA TYR A 103 0.04 -3.37 8.06
C TYR A 103 1.55 -3.43 8.26
N CYS A 104 2.25 -3.61 7.15
CA CYS A 104 3.70 -3.71 7.08
C CYS A 104 4.27 -4.99 7.74
N PRO A 105 3.93 -6.17 7.21
CA PRO A 105 3.02 -6.49 6.09
C PRO A 105 1.54 -6.50 6.50
N ALA A 106 0.66 -6.42 5.49
CA ALA A 106 -0.78 -6.52 5.73
C ALA A 106 -1.16 -7.90 6.29
N ARG A 107 -1.88 -7.93 7.42
CA ARG A 107 -2.35 -9.15 8.08
C ARG A 107 -3.75 -8.95 8.59
N PHE A 108 -4.59 -9.96 8.38
CA PHE A 108 -5.92 -9.99 8.98
C PHE A 108 -5.82 -10.32 10.47
N GLU A 109 -6.45 -9.52 11.30
CA GLU A 109 -6.49 -9.69 12.75
C GLU A 109 -7.80 -10.33 13.20
N ARG A 110 -8.91 -9.66 12.88
CA ARG A 110 -10.26 -10.12 13.28
C ARG A 110 -11.36 -9.37 12.56
N ARG A 111 -12.57 -9.92 12.64
CA ARG A 111 -13.81 -9.24 12.27
C ARG A 111 -14.59 -8.84 13.52
N ILE A 112 -15.23 -7.67 13.43
CA ILE A 112 -16.06 -7.09 14.49
C ILE A 112 -17.41 -6.78 13.86
N GLY A 113 -18.48 -7.39 14.37
CA GLY A 113 -19.84 -7.09 13.90
C GLY A 113 -20.21 -5.63 14.18
N VAL A 114 -20.85 -4.97 13.22
CA VAL A 114 -21.44 -3.65 13.48
C VAL A 114 -22.62 -3.83 14.45
N PRO A 115 -22.63 -3.16 15.62
CA PRO A 115 -23.71 -3.33 16.61
C PRO A 115 -25.06 -2.92 16.02
N ALA A 116 -26.12 -3.66 16.36
CA ALA A 116 -27.47 -3.34 15.92
C ALA A 116 -27.90 -1.94 16.41
N GLY A 117 -28.52 -1.19 15.53
CA GLY A 117 -28.98 0.18 15.84
C GLY A 117 -27.94 1.27 15.61
N TYR A 118 -26.73 0.92 15.18
CA TYR A 118 -25.70 1.90 14.77
C TYR A 118 -25.59 1.96 13.25
N VAL A 119 -25.23 3.11 12.74
CA VAL A 119 -24.93 3.36 11.33
C VAL A 119 -23.56 4.02 11.23
N LEU A 120 -22.81 3.69 10.17
CA LEU A 120 -21.59 4.39 9.82
C LEU A 120 -21.98 5.61 8.97
N ALA A 121 -21.68 6.81 9.44
CA ALA A 121 -21.92 8.04 8.70
C ALA A 121 -20.60 8.57 8.13
N LEU A 122 -20.60 8.91 6.86
CA LEU A 122 -19.49 9.53 6.17
C LEU A 122 -19.80 11.02 5.95
N GLY A 123 -18.92 11.90 6.43
CA GLY A 123 -19.00 13.33 6.18
C GLY A 123 -17.97 13.76 5.14
N PHE A 124 -18.40 14.51 4.13
CA PHE A 124 -17.53 15.11 3.13
C PHE A 124 -17.52 16.63 3.26
N SER A 125 -16.31 17.21 3.40
CA SER A 125 -16.13 18.67 3.60
C SER A 125 -16.32 19.50 2.33
N GLY A 126 -16.32 18.86 1.14
CA GLY A 126 -16.30 19.56 -0.15
C GLY A 126 -14.90 20.01 -0.59
N VAL A 127 -13.87 19.80 0.23
CA VAL A 127 -12.49 20.08 -0.15
C VAL A 127 -11.92 18.88 -0.92
N VAL A 128 -11.38 19.14 -2.10
CA VAL A 128 -10.77 18.10 -2.95
C VAL A 128 -9.46 17.64 -2.32
N ALA A 129 -9.34 16.32 -2.09
CA ALA A 129 -8.13 15.69 -1.59
C ALA A 129 -7.18 15.37 -2.77
N GLU A 130 -6.32 16.32 -3.15
CA GLU A 130 -5.32 16.09 -4.19
C GLU A 130 -4.12 15.32 -3.63
N LYS A 131 -3.81 14.17 -4.26
CA LYS A 131 -2.60 13.37 -3.97
C LYS A 131 -1.57 13.48 -5.11
N THR A 132 -1.84 14.30 -6.13
CA THR A 132 -1.01 14.48 -7.33
C THR A 132 -0.57 15.93 -7.48
N GLY A 133 0.26 16.23 -8.45
CA GLY A 133 0.75 17.60 -8.67
C GLY A 133 1.59 18.11 -7.50
N ALA A 134 1.33 19.33 -7.03
CA ALA A 134 2.12 19.98 -5.98
C ALA A 134 2.06 19.27 -4.62
N ALA A 135 0.96 18.58 -4.32
CA ALA A 135 0.80 17.85 -3.06
C ALA A 135 1.50 16.48 -3.04
N GLN A 136 1.88 15.94 -4.20
CA GLN A 136 2.50 14.61 -4.33
C GLN A 136 3.81 14.49 -3.53
N ALA A 137 4.65 15.50 -3.60
CA ALA A 137 5.93 15.51 -2.88
C ALA A 137 5.73 15.42 -1.36
N GLN A 138 4.75 16.15 -0.82
CA GLN A 138 4.43 16.10 0.62
C GLN A 138 3.82 14.74 1.00
N TYR A 139 2.94 14.20 0.16
CA TYR A 139 2.34 12.89 0.37
C TYR A 139 3.41 11.78 0.42
N ASN A 140 4.37 11.83 -0.50
CA ASN A 140 5.42 10.83 -0.60
C ASN A 140 6.54 11.00 0.44
N ARG A 141 6.66 12.18 1.07
CA ARG A 141 7.76 12.46 2.02
C ARG A 141 7.80 11.45 3.17
N ALA A 142 6.68 11.14 3.79
CA ALA A 142 6.63 10.20 4.91
C ALA A 142 7.12 8.80 4.51
N ALA A 143 6.66 8.29 3.36
CA ALA A 143 7.11 7.00 2.84
C ALA A 143 8.61 7.02 2.48
N GLY A 144 9.08 8.12 1.90
CA GLY A 144 10.50 8.31 1.57
C GLY A 144 11.40 8.33 2.81
N LEU A 145 10.99 9.03 3.89
CA LEU A 145 11.70 9.02 5.16
C LEU A 145 11.85 7.59 5.72
N VAL A 146 10.74 6.84 5.80
CA VAL A 146 10.75 5.47 6.30
C VAL A 146 11.63 4.56 5.42
N ALA A 147 11.56 4.69 4.09
CA ALA A 147 12.40 3.90 3.19
C ALA A 147 13.90 4.18 3.41
N THR A 148 14.26 5.46 3.63
CA THR A 148 15.65 5.85 3.92
C THR A 148 16.11 5.29 5.27
N MET A 149 15.27 5.35 6.32
CA MET A 149 15.60 4.76 7.63
C MET A 149 15.88 3.26 7.54
N VAL A 150 15.03 2.51 6.82
CA VAL A 150 15.20 1.07 6.64
C VAL A 150 16.44 0.76 5.80
N ALA A 151 16.71 1.55 4.76
CA ALA A 151 17.90 1.38 3.92
C ALA A 151 19.19 1.58 4.73
N ALA A 152 19.30 2.67 5.52
CA ALA A 152 20.43 2.95 6.38
C ALA A 152 20.65 1.84 7.42
N TRP A 153 19.56 1.36 8.05
CA TRP A 153 19.63 0.23 8.96
C TRP A 153 20.21 -1.02 8.32
N ARG A 154 19.74 -1.37 7.12
CA ARG A 154 20.20 -2.57 6.39
C ARG A 154 21.67 -2.44 5.98
N GLU A 155 22.08 -1.28 5.53
CA GLU A 155 23.47 -1.00 5.14
C GLU A 155 24.42 -1.16 6.33
N GLU A 156 24.10 -0.56 7.47
CA GLU A 156 24.94 -0.58 8.67
C GLU A 156 24.94 -1.95 9.35
N THR A 157 23.80 -2.64 9.38
CA THR A 157 23.66 -3.87 10.19
C THR A 157 23.85 -5.16 9.41
N GLY A 158 23.80 -5.11 8.06
CA GLY A 158 23.77 -6.29 7.18
C GLY A 158 22.50 -7.14 7.32
N ARG A 159 21.45 -6.60 7.96
CA ARG A 159 20.17 -7.28 8.15
C ARG A 159 19.24 -7.03 6.96
N ASP A 160 18.12 -7.75 6.89
CA ASP A 160 17.23 -7.79 5.73
C ASP A 160 15.78 -7.34 6.03
N GLU A 161 15.52 -6.73 7.19
CA GLU A 161 14.19 -6.20 7.50
C GLU A 161 13.70 -5.26 6.39
N VAL A 162 12.45 -5.44 6.00
CA VAL A 162 11.81 -4.67 4.93
C VAL A 162 11.00 -3.51 5.48
N TYR A 163 10.47 -3.66 6.70
CA TYR A 163 9.59 -2.67 7.32
C TYR A 163 10.24 -2.07 8.57
N LEU A 164 9.99 -0.79 8.81
CA LEU A 164 10.46 -0.11 10.02
C LEU A 164 9.93 -0.78 11.30
N ALA A 165 8.71 -1.33 11.25
CA ALA A 165 8.15 -2.07 12.37
C ALA A 165 8.99 -3.31 12.72
N ASP A 166 9.50 -4.03 11.72
CA ASP A 166 10.37 -5.19 11.93
C ASP A 166 11.74 -4.76 12.47
N VAL A 167 12.28 -3.65 11.98
CA VAL A 167 13.51 -3.04 12.51
C VAL A 167 13.35 -2.76 13.99
N LEU A 168 12.29 -2.05 14.38
CA LEU A 168 12.05 -1.68 15.79
C LEU A 168 11.77 -2.88 16.69
N ALA A 169 11.20 -3.95 16.16
CA ALA A 169 10.93 -5.19 16.88
C ALA A 169 12.13 -6.18 16.89
N SER A 170 13.19 -5.89 16.15
CA SER A 170 14.29 -6.85 15.89
C SER A 170 15.12 -7.18 17.13
N SER A 171 15.22 -6.27 18.10
CA SER A 171 15.91 -6.48 19.37
C SER A 171 15.55 -5.42 20.42
N PRO A 172 15.72 -5.71 21.72
CA PRO A 172 15.74 -4.66 22.73
C PRO A 172 16.81 -3.61 22.40
N GLY A 173 16.45 -2.33 22.37
CA GLY A 173 17.38 -1.25 22.00
C GLY A 173 17.53 -0.98 20.49
N ALA A 174 16.77 -1.68 19.62
CA ALA A 174 16.81 -1.42 18.18
C ALA A 174 16.48 0.04 17.81
N ALA A 175 15.57 0.67 18.55
CA ALA A 175 15.23 2.07 18.34
C ALA A 175 16.41 3.02 18.62
N ASP A 176 17.18 2.77 19.69
CA ASP A 176 18.34 3.59 20.03
C ASP A 176 19.45 3.38 18.99
N ARG A 177 19.72 2.11 18.64
CA ARG A 177 20.68 1.79 17.59
C ARG A 177 20.29 2.41 16.23
N LEU A 178 19.00 2.40 15.88
CA LEU A 178 18.55 3.07 14.66
C LEU A 178 18.83 4.58 14.71
N ARG A 179 18.58 5.25 15.84
CA ARG A 179 18.93 6.67 16.00
C ARG A 179 20.42 6.93 15.80
N ASP A 180 21.29 6.07 16.34
CA ASP A 180 22.74 6.19 16.16
C ASP A 180 23.10 6.07 14.67
N VAL A 181 22.54 5.07 13.97
CA VAL A 181 22.73 4.89 12.51
C VAL A 181 22.26 6.13 11.72
N LEU A 182 21.10 6.68 12.09
CA LEU A 182 20.54 7.84 11.37
C LEU A 182 21.28 9.14 11.63
N ALA A 183 21.97 9.26 12.77
CA ALA A 183 22.80 10.44 13.08
C ALA A 183 24.00 10.57 12.14
N ASP A 184 24.47 9.47 11.58
CA ASP A 184 25.63 9.41 10.67
C ASP A 184 25.25 9.43 9.17
N VAL A 185 23.96 9.62 8.84
CA VAL A 185 23.50 9.71 7.44
C VAL A 185 23.92 11.06 6.86
N GLU A 186 24.94 11.04 5.99
CA GLU A 186 25.46 12.23 5.32
C GLU A 186 24.91 12.39 3.89
N ASP A 187 24.67 11.27 3.16
CA ASP A 187 24.26 11.27 1.76
C ASP A 187 22.85 10.71 1.60
N GLY A 188 21.99 11.42 0.85
CA GLY A 188 20.67 10.94 0.52
C GLY A 188 19.64 12.05 0.30
N PRO A 189 18.40 11.69 -0.01
CA PRO A 189 17.31 12.65 -0.21
C PRO A 189 16.84 13.34 1.08
N TYR A 190 17.24 12.81 2.25
CA TYR A 190 16.91 13.32 3.57
C TYR A 190 18.15 13.39 4.44
N THR A 191 18.28 14.49 5.19
CA THR A 191 19.37 14.69 6.15
C THR A 191 19.09 13.94 7.46
N ALA A 192 20.13 13.74 8.29
CA ALA A 192 19.97 13.21 9.64
C ALA A 192 18.88 13.96 10.46
N ALA A 193 18.81 15.30 10.32
CA ALA A 193 17.79 16.13 10.98
C ALA A 193 16.36 15.89 10.45
N ASP A 194 16.21 15.38 9.24
CA ASP A 194 14.89 14.98 8.71
C ASP A 194 14.47 13.61 9.24
N LEU A 195 15.42 12.74 9.59
CA LEU A 195 15.22 11.34 9.94
C LEU A 195 15.05 11.13 11.46
N LEU A 196 15.64 11.98 12.29
CA LEU A 196 15.58 11.95 13.76
C LEU A 196 14.39 12.73 14.32
#